data_a01d99d36f7dab51f7d3f60ad9ef8edc
#
_entry.id   a01d99d36f7dab51f7d3f60ad9ef8edc
#
_cell.length_a   1.000
_cell.length_b   1.000
_cell.length_c   1.000
_cell.angle_alpha   90.00
_cell.angle_beta   90.00
_cell.angle_gamma   90.00
#
_symmetry.space_group_name_H-M   'P 1'
#
loop_
_entity.id
_entity.type
_entity.pdbx_description
1 polymer ?
#
loop_
_entity_poly.entity_id
_entity_poly.type
_entity_poly.pdbx_seq_one_letter_code
_entity_poly.pdbx_strand_id
1 'polypeptide(L)'
;MIITCNRATFLAFAVSLLLITFLSLHVFLPQARAHDWYPIDCCGGGDCAEVEQVTYDRAPNNSGALPILAVTTRHGTALVPADFPRRDSPDEKMHACMRPDHTQMRLVCLFVPPPS
;
A
#
# COMPACT_ATOMS: atom_id res chain seq x y z
N MET A 1 -51.40 -7.97 -27.87
CA MET A 1 -50.59 -8.93 -27.11
C MET A 1 -50.70 -8.56 -25.64
N ILE A 2 -51.54 -9.26 -24.89
CA ILE A 2 -51.77 -8.96 -23.45
C ILE A 2 -50.63 -9.65 -22.70
N ILE A 3 -49.70 -8.87 -22.21
CA ILE A 3 -48.66 -9.40 -21.30
C ILE A 3 -49.30 -9.62 -19.94
N THR A 4 -49.75 -10.86 -19.69
CA THR A 4 -50.14 -11.25 -18.33
C THR A 4 -48.91 -11.21 -17.45
N CYS A 5 -48.81 -10.11 -16.67
CA CYS A 5 -47.76 -9.94 -15.70
C CYS A 5 -47.95 -10.95 -14.56
N ASN A 6 -47.38 -12.13 -14.72
CA ASN A 6 -47.47 -13.20 -13.74
C ASN A 6 -46.65 -12.78 -12.50
N ARG A 7 -47.22 -12.88 -11.31
CA ARG A 7 -46.54 -12.53 -10.03
C ARG A 7 -45.17 -13.22 -9.89
N ALA A 8 -45.01 -14.41 -10.47
CA ALA A 8 -43.76 -15.15 -10.46
C ALA A 8 -42.65 -14.47 -11.30
N THR A 9 -42.99 -13.89 -12.45
CA THR A 9 -42.05 -13.15 -13.32
C THR A 9 -41.64 -11.83 -12.67
N PHE A 10 -42.55 -11.15 -12.00
CA PHE A 10 -42.22 -9.91 -11.27
C PHE A 10 -41.29 -10.16 -10.08
N LEU A 11 -41.52 -11.23 -9.33
CA LEU A 11 -40.65 -11.65 -8.23
C LEU A 11 -39.26 -12.05 -8.72
N ALA A 12 -39.16 -12.79 -9.81
CA ALA A 12 -37.87 -13.17 -10.41
C ALA A 12 -37.07 -11.96 -10.88
N PHE A 13 -37.74 -10.96 -11.47
CA PHE A 13 -37.09 -9.71 -11.89
C PHE A 13 -36.60 -8.90 -10.68
N ALA A 14 -37.41 -8.78 -9.64
CA ALA A 14 -37.05 -8.05 -8.44
C ALA A 14 -35.84 -8.68 -7.71
N VAL A 15 -35.82 -10.02 -7.61
CA VAL A 15 -34.68 -10.75 -7.01
C VAL A 15 -33.41 -10.60 -7.84
N SER A 16 -33.53 -10.67 -9.15
CA SER A 16 -32.39 -10.49 -10.07
C SER A 16 -31.80 -9.07 -9.95
N LEU A 17 -32.65 -8.06 -9.88
CA LEU A 17 -32.21 -6.67 -9.71
C LEU A 17 -31.50 -6.45 -8.37
N LEU A 18 -32.03 -7.03 -7.29
CA LEU A 18 -31.41 -6.98 -5.96
C LEU A 18 -30.05 -7.68 -5.92
N LEU A 19 -29.90 -8.82 -6.58
CA LEU A 19 -28.63 -9.54 -6.68
C LEU A 19 -27.58 -8.75 -7.46
N ILE A 20 -27.97 -8.11 -8.57
CA ILE A 20 -27.09 -7.30 -9.39
C ILE A 20 -26.61 -6.06 -8.60
N THR A 21 -27.52 -5.38 -7.90
CA THR A 21 -27.15 -4.21 -7.08
C THR A 21 -26.25 -4.59 -5.92
N PHE A 22 -26.51 -5.72 -5.27
CA PHE A 22 -25.68 -6.22 -4.19
C PHE A 22 -24.27 -6.60 -4.67
N LEU A 23 -24.18 -7.28 -5.81
CA LEU A 23 -22.90 -7.66 -6.40
C LEU A 23 -22.10 -6.42 -6.85
N SER A 24 -22.77 -5.44 -7.44
CA SER A 24 -22.14 -4.17 -7.85
C SER A 24 -21.62 -3.39 -6.66
N LEU A 25 -22.33 -3.38 -5.55
CA LEU A 25 -21.91 -2.69 -4.33
C LEU A 25 -20.61 -3.28 -3.76
N HIS A 26 -20.47 -4.61 -3.80
CA HIS A 26 -19.25 -5.28 -3.33
C HIS A 26 -18.02 -5.04 -4.23
N VAL A 27 -18.22 -4.84 -5.51
CA VAL A 27 -17.12 -4.55 -6.46
C VAL A 27 -16.63 -3.11 -6.34
N PHE A 28 -17.52 -2.17 -5.97
CA PHE A 28 -17.20 -0.75 -5.87
C PHE A 28 -16.82 -0.28 -4.45
N LEU A 29 -16.94 -1.12 -3.43
CA LEU A 29 -16.44 -0.77 -2.11
C LEU A 29 -14.91 -0.69 -2.19
N PRO A 30 -14.31 0.50 -1.93
CA PRO A 30 -12.87 0.59 -1.83
C PRO A 30 -12.44 -0.36 -0.71
N GLN A 31 -11.58 -1.32 -1.05
CA GLN A 31 -10.99 -2.18 -0.03
C GLN A 31 -10.28 -1.26 0.97
N ALA A 32 -10.79 -1.20 2.19
CA ALA A 32 -10.13 -0.52 3.28
C ALA A 32 -8.74 -1.13 3.41
N ARG A 33 -7.73 -0.35 3.02
CA ARG A 33 -6.34 -0.77 3.15
C ARG A 33 -6.03 -0.86 4.62
N ALA A 34 -5.61 -2.01 5.08
CA ALA A 34 -5.34 -2.32 6.48
C ALA A 34 -4.14 -1.54 7.09
N HIS A 35 -3.60 -0.55 6.39
CA HIS A 35 -2.41 0.20 6.78
C HIS A 35 -2.67 1.71 6.92
N ASP A 36 -3.79 2.09 7.54
CA ASP A 36 -4.13 3.51 7.77
C ASP A 36 -3.53 4.07 9.08
N TRP A 37 -2.52 3.39 9.63
CA TRP A 37 -1.85 3.80 10.85
C TRP A 37 -0.66 4.75 10.63
N TYR A 38 -0.32 5.03 9.38
CA TYR A 38 0.83 5.88 9.07
C TYR A 38 0.64 7.31 9.60
N PRO A 39 1.65 7.86 10.32
CA PRO A 39 1.56 9.21 10.85
C PRO A 39 1.47 10.27 9.75
N ILE A 40 0.80 11.38 10.05
CA ILE A 40 0.67 12.50 9.12
C ILE A 40 2.02 13.14 8.79
N ASP A 41 2.95 13.16 9.75
CA ASP A 41 4.32 13.67 9.53
C ASP A 41 5.13 12.83 8.55
N CYS A 42 4.71 11.59 8.27
CA CYS A 42 5.24 10.72 7.22
C CYS A 42 4.43 10.78 5.92
N CYS A 43 3.54 11.78 5.76
CA CYS A 43 2.69 12.01 4.58
C CYS A 43 1.51 11.03 4.43
N GLY A 44 1.17 10.30 5.49
CA GLY A 44 -0.02 9.46 5.53
C GLY A 44 -0.01 8.28 4.55
N GLY A 45 -1.18 7.66 4.36
CA GLY A 45 -1.31 6.42 3.58
C GLY A 45 -1.02 6.53 2.07
N GLY A 46 -0.94 7.75 1.50
CA GLY A 46 -0.68 7.95 0.07
C GLY A 46 0.75 7.65 -0.35
N ASP A 47 1.70 8.05 0.49
CA ASP A 47 3.14 7.98 0.20
C ASP A 47 3.85 6.83 0.91
N CYS A 48 3.14 6.11 1.78
CA CYS A 48 3.65 5.00 2.57
C CYS A 48 3.19 3.65 2.02
N ALA A 49 4.06 2.65 2.09
CA ALA A 49 3.75 1.28 1.73
C ALA A 49 4.67 0.28 2.43
N GLU A 50 4.24 -0.97 2.48
CA GLU A 50 5.10 -2.09 2.88
C GLU A 50 6.33 -2.20 1.96
N VAL A 51 7.49 -2.48 2.54
CA VAL A 51 8.71 -2.71 1.79
C VAL A 51 8.66 -4.11 1.19
N GLU A 52 8.71 -4.18 -0.13
CA GLU A 52 8.67 -5.44 -0.90
C GLU A 52 10.06 -6.05 -1.05
N GLN A 53 11.09 -5.20 -1.14
CA GLN A 53 12.46 -5.63 -1.35
C GLN A 53 13.45 -4.72 -0.62
N VAL A 54 14.45 -5.34 -0.02
CA VAL A 54 15.61 -4.68 0.58
C VAL A 54 16.84 -5.11 -0.19
N THR A 55 17.60 -4.14 -0.69
CA THR A 55 18.86 -4.40 -1.41
C THR A 55 20.01 -3.71 -0.69
N TYR A 56 21.12 -4.40 -0.58
CA TYR A 56 22.37 -3.86 -0.09
C TYR A 56 23.30 -3.65 -1.29
N ASP A 57 23.53 -2.40 -1.61
CA ASP A 57 24.50 -2.10 -2.66
C ASP A 57 25.89 -1.91 -2.03
N ARG A 58 26.85 -2.62 -2.57
CA ARG A 58 28.24 -2.47 -2.13
C ARG A 58 28.74 -1.14 -2.67
N ALA A 59 29.18 -0.24 -1.76
CA ALA A 59 29.75 1.02 -2.16
C ALA A 59 30.76 0.83 -3.31
N PRO A 60 30.63 1.56 -4.42
CA PRO A 60 31.58 1.48 -5.51
C PRO A 60 32.97 1.85 -4.96
N ASN A 61 33.95 1.02 -5.26
CA ASN A 61 35.37 1.26 -4.99
C ASN A 61 35.88 0.91 -3.57
N ASN A 62 35.76 -0.31 -3.08
CA ASN A 62 36.56 -0.85 -1.96
C ASN A 62 36.99 0.15 -0.84
N SER A 63 36.24 1.25 -0.71
CA SER A 63 36.59 2.40 0.13
C SER A 63 36.27 2.19 1.61
N GLY A 64 35.92 0.96 2.03
CA GLY A 64 35.50 0.69 3.41
C GLY A 64 34.20 1.38 3.84
N ALA A 65 33.49 2.00 2.89
CA ALA A 65 32.18 2.61 3.14
C ALA A 65 31.15 1.53 3.47
N LEU A 66 30.26 1.85 4.41
CA LEU A 66 29.16 0.97 4.75
C LEU A 66 28.27 0.70 3.52
N PRO A 67 27.72 -0.52 3.38
CA PRO A 67 26.82 -0.83 2.27
C PRO A 67 25.63 0.13 2.29
N ILE A 68 25.28 0.64 1.12
CA ILE A 68 24.10 1.48 0.95
C ILE A 68 22.88 0.56 0.94
N LEU A 69 21.95 0.83 1.85
CA LEU A 69 20.68 0.14 1.90
C LEU A 69 19.70 0.85 0.96
N ALA A 70 19.04 0.08 0.10
CA ALA A 70 17.92 0.55 -0.70
C ALA A 70 16.66 -0.24 -0.37
N VAL A 71 15.56 0.45 -0.21
CA VAL A 71 14.24 -0.14 0.03
C VAL A 71 13.32 0.14 -1.15
N THR A 72 12.61 -0.90 -1.59
CA THR A 72 11.65 -0.83 -2.68
C THR A 72 10.24 -1.08 -2.16
N THR A 73 9.33 -0.21 -2.53
CA THR A 73 7.89 -0.33 -2.29
C THR A 73 7.15 -0.21 -3.62
N ARG A 74 5.84 -0.36 -3.60
CA ARG A 74 4.98 -0.10 -4.77
C ARG A 74 5.13 1.32 -5.34
N HIS A 75 5.67 2.27 -4.56
CA HIS A 75 5.87 3.65 -5.01
C HIS A 75 7.22 3.87 -5.70
N GLY A 76 8.16 2.97 -5.54
CA GLY A 76 9.49 3.03 -6.12
C GLY A 76 10.58 2.59 -5.16
N THR A 77 11.82 2.95 -5.47
CA THR A 77 13.00 2.62 -4.69
C THR A 77 13.66 3.87 -4.14
N ALA A 78 13.97 3.86 -2.85
CA ALA A 78 14.69 4.94 -2.18
C ALA A 78 15.93 4.40 -1.47
N LEU A 79 16.99 5.20 -1.47
CA LEU A 79 18.19 4.92 -0.68
C LEU A 79 17.94 5.29 0.79
N VAL A 80 18.45 4.47 1.69
CA VAL A 80 18.39 4.69 3.13
C VAL A 80 19.76 5.13 3.62
N PRO A 81 19.93 6.39 4.01
CA PRO A 81 21.16 6.85 4.66
C PRO A 81 21.48 6.04 5.92
N ALA A 82 22.75 5.85 6.23
CA ALA A 82 23.19 5.03 7.36
C ALA A 82 22.65 5.55 8.70
N ASP A 83 22.51 6.86 8.85
CA ASP A 83 22.02 7.57 10.02
C ASP A 83 20.51 7.90 9.96
N PHE A 84 19.78 7.34 8.97
CA PHE A 84 18.36 7.62 8.83
C PHE A 84 17.58 7.12 10.04
N PRO A 85 16.73 7.97 10.65
CA PRO A 85 15.97 7.60 11.83
C PRO A 85 14.96 6.49 11.49
N ARG A 86 14.94 5.46 12.35
CA ARG A 86 14.03 4.32 12.24
C ARG A 86 12.96 4.43 13.31
N ARG A 87 11.73 4.07 12.95
CA ARG A 87 10.58 4.00 13.86
C ARG A 87 10.14 2.56 13.99
N ASP A 88 9.50 2.22 15.11
CA ASP A 88 8.95 0.89 15.30
C ASP A 88 7.72 0.68 14.41
N SER A 89 7.67 -0.48 13.78
CA SER A 89 6.50 -0.90 13.00
C SER A 89 5.51 -1.63 13.90
N PRO A 90 4.21 -1.27 13.87
CA PRO A 90 3.21 -1.92 14.71
C PRO A 90 2.76 -3.30 14.20
N ASP A 91 3.05 -3.64 12.95
CA ASP A 91 2.60 -4.89 12.31
C ASP A 91 3.74 -5.88 12.00
N GLU A 92 4.91 -5.69 12.63
CA GLU A 92 6.09 -6.54 12.47
C GLU A 92 6.67 -6.58 11.04
N LYS A 93 6.21 -5.70 10.14
CA LYS A 93 6.72 -5.57 8.78
C LYS A 93 7.49 -4.26 8.61
N MET A 94 8.35 -4.23 7.61
CA MET A 94 9.04 -3.00 7.25
C MET A 94 8.17 -2.17 6.33
N HIS A 95 8.06 -0.87 6.62
CA HIS A 95 7.34 0.09 5.79
C HIS A 95 8.20 1.30 5.49
N ALA A 96 8.03 1.87 4.33
CA ALA A 96 8.71 3.08 3.92
C ALA A 96 7.71 4.09 3.35
N CYS A 97 7.88 5.34 3.76
CA CYS A 97 7.18 6.49 3.19
C CYS A 97 8.17 7.25 2.33
N MET A 98 7.83 7.47 1.07
CA MET A 98 8.73 8.12 0.13
C MET A 98 7.99 9.06 -0.81
N ARG A 99 8.66 10.11 -1.22
CA ARG A 99 8.14 11.12 -2.15
C ARG A 99 9.02 11.26 -3.37
N PRO A 100 8.45 11.56 -4.52
CA PRO A 100 9.22 11.94 -5.69
C PRO A 100 10.09 13.18 -5.41
N ASP A 101 11.36 13.10 -5.77
CA ASP A 101 12.30 14.21 -5.72
C ASP A 101 13.08 14.24 -7.05
N HIS A 102 12.66 15.12 -7.95
CA HIS A 102 13.14 15.19 -9.32
C HIS A 102 13.07 13.84 -10.06
N THR A 103 14.17 13.12 -10.19
CA THR A 103 14.27 11.83 -10.89
C THR A 103 14.34 10.62 -9.95
N GLN A 104 14.33 10.85 -8.63
CA GLN A 104 14.52 9.82 -7.62
C GLN A 104 13.38 9.83 -6.61
N MET A 105 13.27 8.75 -5.85
CA MET A 105 12.42 8.72 -4.67
C MET A 105 13.25 9.09 -3.43
N ARG A 106 12.74 10.02 -2.65
CA ARG A 106 13.33 10.42 -1.37
C ARG A 106 12.58 9.74 -0.23
N LEU A 107 13.33 9.11 0.67
CA LEU A 107 12.76 8.51 1.87
C LEU A 107 12.35 9.62 2.86
N VAL A 108 11.13 9.52 3.38
CA VAL A 108 10.56 10.43 4.38
C VAL A 108 10.52 9.78 5.76
N CYS A 109 10.03 8.54 5.85
CA CYS A 109 10.00 7.76 7.06
C CYS A 109 10.33 6.29 6.76
N LEU A 110 10.93 5.63 7.75
CA LEU A 110 11.21 4.21 7.70
C LEU A 110 10.73 3.55 9.01
N PHE A 111 9.88 2.56 8.87
CA PHE A 111 9.39 1.74 9.98
C PHE A 111 10.01 0.35 9.88
N VAL A 112 10.56 -0.12 10.97
CA VAL A 112 11.21 -1.44 11.06
C VAL A 112 10.57 -2.25 12.17
N PRO A 113 10.50 -3.58 12.04
CA PRO A 113 10.06 -4.44 13.13
C PRO A 113 10.91 -4.19 14.36
N PRO A 114 10.33 -4.20 15.59
CA PRO A 114 11.10 -4.11 16.81
C PRO A 114 12.02 -5.34 16.91
N PRO A 115 13.20 -5.19 17.53
CA PRO A 115 14.07 -6.33 17.76
C PRO A 115 13.37 -7.36 18.65
N SER A 116 13.40 -8.60 18.25
CA SER A 116 12.85 -9.75 19.00
C SER A 116 13.72 -10.12 20.20
#